data_ae9e0c769f270f73f54c0399e2202bf1
#
_entry.id   ae9e0c769f270f73f54c0399e2202bf1
#
_cell.length_a   1.000
_cell.length_b   1.000
_cell.length_c   1.000
_cell.angle_alpha   90.00
_cell.angle_beta   90.00
_cell.angle_gamma   90.00
#
_symmetry.space_group_name_H-M   'P 1'
#
loop_
_entity.id
_entity.type
_entity.pdbx_description
1 polymer ?
#
loop_
_entity_poly.entity_id
_entity_poly.type
_entity_poly.pdbx_seq_one_letter_code
_entity_poly.pdbx_strand_id
1 'polypeptide(L)'
;DDFVAGMQHMMDAQGGMEYLVQGLIKNASGYISGAVTDFSQVGVRAVDKYTVEYTLESPTPYFMTMLGYGVFAPMCREYYVAQGGKFGSAFDPSAEGYSYGKGPDRIAYCGPYLVSNATAENTIVFKANPTYWNAGKVQIQTVTWLFNNGQDVMKPYNDMKAGVLDGCSLTAASLEAARKELTG
;
A
#
# COMPACT_ATOMS: atom_id res chain seq x y z
N ASP A 1 7.65 14.45 -7.86
CA ASP A 1 8.00 13.24 -8.64
C ASP A 1 7.65 11.92 -7.94
N ASP A 2 7.59 11.86 -6.61
CA ASP A 2 7.41 10.62 -5.86
C ASP A 2 6.04 9.96 -6.08
N PHE A 3 4.97 10.75 -6.23
CA PHE A 3 3.65 10.23 -6.60
C PHE A 3 3.63 9.63 -8.01
N VAL A 4 4.31 10.30 -8.96
CA VAL A 4 4.44 9.81 -10.33
C VAL A 4 5.25 8.52 -10.36
N ALA A 5 6.36 8.46 -9.60
CA ALA A 5 7.20 7.28 -9.47
C ALA A 5 6.44 6.10 -8.84
N GLY A 6 5.65 6.35 -7.78
CA GLY A 6 4.81 5.33 -7.14
C GLY A 6 3.80 4.74 -8.11
N MET A 7 3.12 5.60 -8.86
CA MET A 7 2.13 5.17 -9.86
C MET A 7 2.79 4.36 -11.01
N GLN A 8 3.93 4.83 -11.51
CA GLN A 8 4.67 4.10 -12.54
C GLN A 8 5.15 2.74 -12.03
N HIS A 9 5.77 2.69 -10.87
CA HIS A 9 6.23 1.44 -10.28
C HIS A 9 5.09 0.44 -10.06
N MET A 10 3.94 0.88 -9.59
CA MET A 10 2.77 0.02 -9.41
C MET A 10 2.32 -0.62 -10.74
N MET A 11 2.31 0.16 -11.83
CA MET A 11 1.95 -0.35 -13.16
C MET A 11 3.05 -1.25 -13.75
N ASP A 12 4.34 -0.95 -13.51
CA ASP A 12 5.46 -1.77 -13.97
C ASP A 12 5.50 -3.13 -13.24
N ALA A 13 5.24 -3.12 -11.93
CA ALA A 13 5.34 -4.31 -11.08
C ALA A 13 4.20 -5.31 -11.27
N GLN A 14 3.05 -4.87 -11.75
CA GLN A 14 1.86 -5.70 -11.99
C GLN A 14 1.54 -6.66 -10.84
N GLY A 15 1.47 -6.11 -9.63
CA GLY A 15 1.26 -6.86 -8.39
C GLY A 15 -0.20 -7.21 -8.08
N GLY A 16 -1.14 -7.02 -9.03
CA GLY A 16 -2.55 -7.36 -8.91
C GLY A 16 -3.45 -6.20 -8.45
N MET A 17 -2.92 -4.96 -8.37
CA MET A 17 -3.70 -3.77 -7.99
C MET A 17 -3.98 -2.84 -9.17
N GLU A 18 -3.55 -3.19 -10.38
CA GLU A 18 -3.64 -2.37 -11.60
C GLU A 18 -5.09 -2.10 -11.98
N TYR A 19 -6.02 -2.97 -11.63
CA TYR A 19 -7.45 -2.81 -11.89
C TYR A 19 -8.02 -1.52 -11.28
N LEU A 20 -7.38 -0.97 -10.25
CA LEU A 20 -7.81 0.29 -9.61
C LEU A 20 -7.56 1.52 -10.51
N VAL A 21 -6.69 1.40 -11.50
CA VAL A 21 -6.32 2.51 -12.39
C VAL A 21 -6.65 2.23 -13.86
N GLN A 22 -6.84 0.96 -14.24
CA GLN A 22 -7.25 0.56 -15.58
C GLN A 22 -8.63 1.14 -15.93
N GLY A 23 -8.75 1.77 -17.09
CA GLY A 23 -9.98 2.44 -17.53
C GLY A 23 -10.35 3.69 -16.72
N LEU A 24 -9.55 4.04 -15.72
CA LEU A 24 -9.76 5.21 -14.87
C LEU A 24 -8.79 6.33 -15.25
N ILE A 25 -7.48 6.07 -15.16
CA ILE A 25 -6.44 7.04 -15.52
C ILE A 25 -6.15 6.92 -17.00
N LYS A 26 -6.08 8.06 -17.68
CA LYS A 26 -5.80 8.13 -19.12
C LYS A 26 -4.58 7.30 -19.50
N ASN A 27 -4.73 6.46 -20.52
CA ASN A 27 -3.70 5.57 -21.06
C ASN A 27 -3.11 4.54 -20.05
N ALA A 28 -3.63 4.42 -18.84
CA ALA A 28 -3.13 3.41 -17.87
C ALA A 28 -3.29 1.99 -18.41
N SER A 29 -4.46 1.65 -18.97
CA SER A 29 -4.69 0.33 -19.58
C SER A 29 -3.72 0.04 -20.73
N GLY A 30 -3.45 1.04 -21.57
CA GLY A 30 -2.49 0.93 -22.67
C GLY A 30 -1.06 0.71 -22.18
N TYR A 31 -0.66 1.40 -21.11
CA TYR A 31 0.67 1.24 -20.51
C TYR A 31 0.85 -0.15 -19.87
N ILE A 32 -0.13 -0.58 -19.07
CA ILE A 32 -0.11 -1.89 -18.40
C ILE A 32 -0.07 -3.04 -19.42
N SER A 33 -0.77 -2.90 -20.57
CA SER A 33 -0.75 -3.91 -21.63
C SER A 33 0.47 -3.85 -22.56
N GLY A 34 1.32 -2.83 -22.41
CA GLY A 34 2.48 -2.60 -23.28
C GLY A 34 2.15 -1.92 -24.63
N ALA A 35 0.89 -1.54 -24.87
CA ALA A 35 0.51 -0.78 -26.09
C ALA A 35 1.02 0.66 -26.05
N VAL A 36 1.19 1.22 -24.87
CA VAL A 36 1.84 2.52 -24.59
C VAL A 36 3.11 2.23 -23.80
N THR A 37 4.27 2.59 -24.34
CA THR A 37 5.57 2.33 -23.69
C THR A 37 6.17 3.56 -23.02
N ASP A 38 5.71 4.74 -23.38
CA ASP A 38 6.14 6.01 -22.80
C ASP A 38 5.17 6.43 -21.68
N PHE A 39 5.65 6.35 -20.43
CA PHE A 39 4.86 6.69 -19.26
C PHE A 39 4.40 8.16 -19.24
N SER A 40 5.09 9.05 -19.94
CA SER A 40 4.69 10.46 -20.04
C SER A 40 3.31 10.66 -20.71
N GLN A 41 2.82 9.64 -21.42
CA GLN A 41 1.48 9.64 -22.04
C GLN A 41 0.39 9.18 -21.07
N VAL A 42 0.74 8.61 -19.92
CA VAL A 42 -0.20 8.23 -18.87
C VAL A 42 -0.66 9.48 -18.13
N GLY A 43 -1.93 9.51 -17.77
CA GLY A 43 -2.59 10.65 -17.16
C GLY A 43 -2.17 10.95 -15.73
N VAL A 44 -0.86 10.89 -15.42
CA VAL A 44 -0.31 11.31 -14.13
C VAL A 44 0.98 12.09 -14.36
N ARG A 45 1.08 13.31 -13.82
CA ARG A 45 2.28 14.13 -13.95
C ARG A 45 2.48 15.05 -12.74
N ALA A 46 3.72 15.34 -12.43
CA ALA A 46 4.10 16.43 -11.54
C ALA A 46 4.13 17.73 -12.35
N VAL A 47 3.22 18.65 -12.02
CA VAL A 47 3.15 19.97 -12.67
C VAL A 47 4.26 20.88 -12.11
N ASP A 48 4.47 20.78 -10.81
CA ASP A 48 5.53 21.45 -10.07
C ASP A 48 5.93 20.63 -8.83
N LYS A 49 6.76 21.19 -7.95
CA LYS A 49 7.26 20.51 -6.75
C LYS A 49 6.14 20.01 -5.80
N TYR A 50 4.99 20.66 -5.80
CA TYR A 50 3.91 20.41 -4.84
C TYR A 50 2.59 20.04 -5.49
N THR A 51 2.52 19.98 -6.82
CA THR A 51 1.29 19.76 -7.58
C THR A 51 1.40 18.50 -8.44
N VAL A 52 0.53 17.53 -8.18
CA VAL A 52 0.34 16.35 -9.02
C VAL A 52 -1.01 16.49 -9.74
N GLU A 53 -1.00 16.28 -11.04
CA GLU A 53 -2.21 16.28 -11.88
C GLU A 53 -2.53 14.86 -12.32
N TYR A 54 -3.80 14.48 -12.17
CA TYR A 54 -4.37 13.26 -12.74
C TYR A 54 -5.34 13.62 -13.86
N THR A 55 -5.17 13.01 -15.04
CA THR A 55 -6.09 13.06 -16.15
C THR A 55 -6.83 11.73 -16.23
N LEU A 56 -8.16 11.77 -16.16
CA LEU A 56 -9.01 10.58 -16.20
C LEU A 56 -9.50 10.28 -17.63
N GLU A 57 -9.82 9.02 -17.91
CA GLU A 57 -10.43 8.60 -19.19
C GLU A 57 -11.83 9.20 -19.37
N SER A 58 -12.57 9.31 -18.26
CA SER A 58 -13.91 9.88 -18.23
C SER A 58 -14.21 10.54 -16.89
N PRO A 59 -15.23 11.42 -16.79
CA PRO A 59 -15.64 12.01 -15.53
C PRO A 59 -15.97 10.94 -14.48
N THR A 60 -15.24 10.94 -13.35
CA THR A 60 -15.36 9.94 -12.28
C THR A 60 -15.57 10.64 -10.94
N PRO A 61 -16.83 10.85 -10.50
CA PRO A 61 -17.13 11.64 -9.31
C PRO A 61 -16.50 11.10 -8.00
N TYR A 62 -16.24 9.81 -7.92
CA TYR A 62 -15.65 9.15 -6.75
C TYR A 62 -14.10 9.11 -6.77
N PHE A 63 -13.44 9.66 -7.78
CA PHE A 63 -11.98 9.61 -7.90
C PHE A 63 -11.27 10.13 -6.65
N MET A 64 -11.77 11.22 -6.08
CA MET A 64 -11.16 11.81 -4.87
C MET A 64 -11.14 10.83 -3.68
N THR A 65 -12.13 9.97 -3.54
CA THR A 65 -12.15 8.95 -2.47
C THR A 65 -11.16 7.83 -2.73
N MET A 66 -10.82 7.57 -4.00
CA MET A 66 -9.84 6.56 -4.37
C MET A 66 -8.40 6.95 -4.02
N LEU A 67 -8.10 8.25 -3.91
CA LEU A 67 -6.76 8.72 -3.52
C LEU A 67 -6.33 8.23 -2.13
N GLY A 68 -7.24 7.72 -1.32
CA GLY A 68 -6.95 7.07 -0.04
C GLY A 68 -6.41 5.63 -0.15
N TYR A 69 -6.44 5.01 -1.33
CA TYR A 69 -5.86 3.67 -1.54
C TYR A 69 -4.34 3.74 -1.65
N GLY A 70 -3.66 2.69 -1.15
CA GLY A 70 -2.20 2.61 -1.14
C GLY A 70 -1.53 2.72 -2.51
N VAL A 71 -2.24 2.38 -3.60
CA VAL A 71 -1.72 2.51 -4.98
C VAL A 71 -1.46 3.97 -5.39
N PHE A 72 -2.06 4.93 -4.70
CA PHE A 72 -1.83 6.36 -4.92
C PHE A 72 -0.78 6.94 -3.94
N ALA A 73 -0.22 6.11 -3.05
CA ALA A 73 0.82 6.57 -2.14
C ALA A 73 2.12 6.96 -2.88
N PRO A 74 2.87 7.95 -2.37
CA PRO A 74 4.15 8.32 -2.95
C PRO A 74 5.19 7.22 -2.70
N MET A 75 6.14 7.09 -3.63
CA MET A 75 7.33 6.28 -3.48
C MET A 75 8.55 7.19 -3.68
N CYS A 76 9.47 7.21 -2.72
CA CYS A 76 10.69 7.99 -2.86
C CYS A 76 11.52 7.49 -4.07
N ARG A 77 11.46 8.24 -5.17
CA ARG A 77 12.11 7.89 -6.44
C ARG A 77 13.61 7.66 -6.28
N GLU A 78 14.28 8.56 -5.58
CA GLU A 78 15.74 8.49 -5.37
C GLU A 78 16.11 7.24 -4.59
N TYR A 79 15.37 6.93 -3.53
CA TYR A 79 15.60 5.74 -2.73
C TYR A 79 15.35 4.46 -3.54
N TYR A 80 14.26 4.42 -4.32
CA TYR A 80 13.96 3.29 -5.20
C TYR A 80 15.10 2.99 -6.18
N VAL A 81 15.59 4.03 -6.86
CA VAL A 81 16.70 3.90 -7.81
C VAL A 81 17.98 3.47 -7.08
N ALA A 82 18.27 4.01 -5.90
CA ALA A 82 19.42 3.61 -5.09
C ALA A 82 19.37 2.14 -4.63
N GLN A 83 18.17 1.55 -4.54
CA GLN A 83 17.95 0.12 -4.25
C GLN A 83 17.93 -0.75 -5.54
N GLY A 84 18.46 -0.24 -6.65
CA GLY A 84 18.55 -0.96 -7.92
C GLY A 84 17.26 -0.92 -8.75
N GLY A 85 16.26 -0.13 -8.33
CA GLY A 85 14.98 0.00 -9.04
C GLY A 85 15.13 0.72 -10.38
N LYS A 86 14.38 0.23 -11.37
CA LYS A 86 14.25 0.80 -12.71
C LYS A 86 12.79 0.86 -13.09
N PHE A 87 12.46 1.66 -14.09
CA PHE A 87 11.09 1.88 -14.55
C PHE A 87 10.88 1.41 -15.99
N GLY A 88 9.61 1.15 -16.34
CA GLY A 88 9.19 0.77 -17.68
C GLY A 88 9.80 -0.55 -18.12
N SER A 89 10.22 -0.64 -19.38
CA SER A 89 10.81 -1.87 -19.96
C SER A 89 12.12 -2.33 -19.28
N ALA A 90 12.73 -1.47 -18.46
CA ALA A 90 13.93 -1.83 -17.71
C ALA A 90 13.62 -2.33 -16.28
N PHE A 91 12.34 -2.37 -15.86
CA PHE A 91 11.92 -2.94 -14.60
C PHE A 91 12.19 -4.45 -14.56
N ASP A 92 13.00 -4.87 -13.60
CA ASP A 92 13.30 -6.29 -13.35
C ASP A 92 13.57 -6.49 -11.86
N PRO A 93 12.61 -7.04 -11.09
CA PRO A 93 12.78 -7.28 -9.65
C PRO A 93 13.72 -8.48 -9.36
N SER A 94 14.10 -9.26 -10.39
CA SER A 94 15.07 -10.36 -10.29
C SER A 94 16.51 -9.93 -10.58
N ALA A 95 16.71 -8.70 -11.09
CA ALA A 95 18.02 -8.20 -11.45
C ALA A 95 19.00 -8.22 -10.26
N GLU A 96 20.25 -8.51 -10.56
CA GLU A 96 21.32 -8.35 -9.58
C GLU A 96 21.40 -6.91 -9.09
N GLY A 97 21.43 -6.74 -7.76
CA GLY A 97 21.43 -5.41 -7.13
C GLY A 97 20.04 -4.82 -6.86
N TYR A 98 18.94 -5.41 -7.36
CA TYR A 98 17.61 -5.00 -6.97
C TYR A 98 17.30 -5.47 -5.54
N SER A 99 17.04 -4.53 -4.64
CA SER A 99 16.76 -4.82 -3.23
C SER A 99 15.53 -4.12 -2.66
N TYR A 100 14.89 -3.23 -3.42
CA TYR A 100 13.70 -2.52 -2.98
C TYR A 100 12.58 -3.49 -2.58
N GLY A 101 12.00 -3.29 -1.39
CA GLY A 101 10.90 -4.13 -0.88
C GLY A 101 11.30 -5.53 -0.41
N LYS A 102 12.58 -5.94 -0.52
CA LYS A 102 13.04 -7.27 -0.07
C LYS A 102 13.17 -7.41 1.45
N GLY A 103 12.92 -6.35 2.19
CA GLY A 103 12.90 -6.34 3.65
C GLY A 103 12.44 -5.00 4.19
N PRO A 104 12.12 -4.92 5.49
CA PRO A 104 11.66 -3.68 6.12
C PRO A 104 12.65 -2.52 6.01
N ASP A 105 13.95 -2.82 5.98
CA ASP A 105 15.06 -1.87 5.81
C ASP A 105 15.29 -1.45 4.35
N ARG A 106 14.53 -2.02 3.42
CA ARG A 106 14.62 -1.78 1.98
C ARG A 106 13.42 -1.01 1.42
N ILE A 107 12.74 -0.27 2.29
CA ILE A 107 11.60 0.60 1.96
C ILE A 107 11.82 1.96 2.61
N ALA A 108 11.51 3.05 1.90
CA ALA A 108 11.45 4.38 2.48
C ALA A 108 10.06 4.63 3.06
N TYR A 109 10.01 5.09 4.30
CA TYR A 109 8.76 5.33 5.04
C TYR A 109 8.50 6.82 5.20
N CYS A 110 7.29 7.27 4.87
CA CYS A 110 6.83 8.64 5.14
C CYS A 110 5.61 8.69 6.09
N GLY A 111 5.07 7.53 6.45
CA GLY A 111 3.92 7.39 7.33
C GLY A 111 4.26 7.39 8.82
N PRO A 112 3.24 7.32 9.70
CA PRO A 112 3.41 7.37 11.15
C PRO A 112 4.09 6.13 11.74
N TYR A 113 4.16 5.04 10.97
CA TYR A 113 4.80 3.79 11.39
C TYR A 113 5.76 3.28 10.32
N LEU A 114 6.76 2.52 10.77
CA LEU A 114 7.65 1.73 9.93
C LEU A 114 7.52 0.24 10.32
N VAL A 115 7.73 -0.65 9.37
CA VAL A 115 7.79 -2.08 9.63
C VAL A 115 9.11 -2.39 10.32
N SER A 116 9.07 -2.90 11.54
CA SER A 116 10.27 -3.29 12.28
C SER A 116 10.58 -4.77 12.17
N ASN A 117 9.56 -5.59 11.95
CA ASN A 117 9.67 -7.02 11.72
C ASN A 117 8.51 -7.50 10.86
N ALA A 118 8.78 -8.36 9.89
CA ALA A 118 7.77 -9.09 9.14
C ALA A 118 8.25 -10.53 9.02
N THR A 119 7.68 -11.42 9.85
CA THR A 119 7.90 -12.86 9.71
C THR A 119 6.83 -13.43 8.80
N ALA A 120 7.23 -14.19 7.77
CA ALA A 120 6.34 -14.72 6.74
C ALA A 120 5.19 -15.59 7.30
N GLU A 121 5.27 -15.98 8.55
CA GLU A 121 4.36 -16.99 9.06
C GLU A 121 3.25 -16.43 9.94
N ASN A 122 3.42 -15.37 10.73
CA ASN A 122 2.38 -15.02 11.71
C ASN A 122 2.29 -13.56 12.16
N THR A 123 3.30 -12.71 11.95
CA THR A 123 3.30 -11.41 12.65
C THR A 123 3.97 -10.32 11.83
N ILE A 124 3.32 -9.16 11.75
CA ILE A 124 3.94 -7.92 11.29
C ILE A 124 3.96 -6.94 12.47
N VAL A 125 5.15 -6.46 12.83
CA VAL A 125 5.34 -5.47 13.89
C VAL A 125 5.66 -4.12 13.28
N PHE A 126 4.84 -3.14 13.61
CA PHE A 126 5.03 -1.74 13.26
C PHE A 126 5.50 -0.98 14.48
N LYS A 127 6.49 -0.10 14.30
CA LYS A 127 6.95 0.85 15.33
C LYS A 127 6.69 2.27 14.88
N ALA A 128 6.39 3.15 15.83
CA ALA A 128 6.23 4.57 15.57
C ALA A 128 7.46 5.11 14.83
N ASN A 129 7.23 5.85 13.75
CA ASN A 129 8.27 6.45 12.93
C ASN A 129 8.70 7.79 13.56
N PRO A 130 9.91 7.90 14.10
CA PRO A 130 10.37 9.12 14.76
C PRO A 130 10.59 10.28 13.78
N THR A 131 10.73 9.99 12.49
CA THR A 131 10.92 10.99 11.43
C THR A 131 9.62 11.38 10.73
N TYR A 132 8.48 10.83 11.17
CA TYR A 132 7.18 11.24 10.67
C TYR A 132 6.91 12.71 10.97
N TRP A 133 6.42 13.47 9.97
CA TRP A 133 6.22 14.92 10.12
C TRP A 133 5.33 15.31 11.32
N ASN A 134 4.46 14.43 11.77
CA ASN A 134 3.57 14.63 12.91
C ASN A 134 3.78 13.59 14.03
N ALA A 135 5.03 13.18 14.24
CA ALA A 135 5.40 12.13 15.19
C ALA A 135 4.91 12.42 16.62
N GLY A 136 4.85 13.69 17.03
CA GLY A 136 4.35 14.09 18.36
C GLY A 136 2.88 13.76 18.62
N LYS A 137 2.10 13.41 17.60
CA LYS A 137 0.71 12.95 17.74
C LYS A 137 0.56 11.43 17.71
N VAL A 138 1.63 10.69 17.48
CA VAL A 138 1.61 9.23 17.48
C VAL A 138 1.70 8.72 18.91
N GLN A 139 0.56 8.33 19.49
CA GLN A 139 0.49 7.87 20.89
C GLN A 139 0.84 6.39 21.03
N ILE A 140 0.42 5.55 20.08
CA ILE A 140 0.69 4.12 20.07
C ILE A 140 2.09 3.89 19.52
N GLN A 141 3.00 3.35 20.31
CA GLN A 141 4.40 3.17 19.92
C GLN A 141 4.65 1.90 19.11
N THR A 142 3.83 0.88 19.31
CA THR A 142 3.96 -0.41 18.62
C THR A 142 2.58 -0.93 18.25
N VAL A 143 2.43 -1.38 17.01
CA VAL A 143 1.24 -2.09 16.52
C VAL A 143 1.70 -3.45 16.03
N THR A 144 1.03 -4.51 16.49
CA THR A 144 1.33 -5.88 16.08
C THR A 144 0.14 -6.45 15.34
N TRP A 145 0.32 -6.84 14.09
CA TRP A 145 -0.67 -7.58 13.33
C TRP A 145 -0.37 -9.07 13.42
N LEU A 146 -1.36 -9.84 13.83
CA LEU A 146 -1.31 -11.30 13.84
C LEU A 146 -2.05 -11.82 12.61
N PHE A 147 -1.37 -12.65 11.83
CA PHE A 147 -1.95 -13.26 10.65
C PHE A 147 -2.86 -14.43 11.06
N ASN A 148 -4.06 -14.48 10.47
CA ASN A 148 -4.97 -15.62 10.57
C ASN A 148 -5.05 -16.31 9.20
N ASN A 149 -4.75 -17.61 9.16
CA ASN A 149 -4.81 -18.43 7.94
C ASN A 149 -6.24 -18.75 7.47
N GLY A 150 -7.25 -18.28 8.19
CA GLY A 150 -8.67 -18.46 7.83
C GLY A 150 -9.27 -19.84 8.14
N GLN A 151 -8.51 -20.77 8.71
CA GLN A 151 -9.04 -22.12 9.05
C GLN A 151 -10.04 -22.06 10.21
N ASP A 152 -9.80 -21.21 11.21
CA ASP A 152 -10.75 -20.94 12.28
C ASP A 152 -11.28 -19.50 12.15
N VAL A 153 -12.48 -19.38 11.60
CA VAL A 153 -13.15 -18.09 11.37
C VAL A 153 -13.57 -17.39 12.68
N MET A 154 -13.64 -18.12 13.79
CA MET A 154 -13.97 -17.56 15.10
C MET A 154 -12.74 -17.14 15.90
N LYS A 155 -11.57 -17.61 15.54
CA LYS A 155 -10.34 -17.37 16.30
C LYS A 155 -10.08 -15.88 16.57
N PRO A 156 -10.12 -14.95 15.58
CA PRO A 156 -9.87 -13.53 15.87
C PRO A 156 -10.85 -12.94 16.88
N TYR A 157 -12.12 -13.32 16.81
CA TYR A 157 -13.14 -12.88 17.76
C TYR A 157 -12.89 -13.45 19.17
N ASN A 158 -12.57 -14.73 19.27
CA ASN A 158 -12.27 -15.37 20.55
C ASN A 158 -10.99 -14.81 21.18
N ASP A 159 -9.95 -14.55 20.39
CA ASP A 159 -8.70 -13.93 20.85
C ASP A 159 -8.93 -12.49 21.35
N MET A 160 -9.81 -11.72 20.70
CA MET A 160 -10.22 -10.40 21.18
C MET A 160 -10.96 -10.49 22.51
N LYS A 161 -11.90 -11.43 22.65
CA LYS A 161 -12.63 -11.66 23.92
C LYS A 161 -11.70 -12.10 25.06
N ALA A 162 -10.68 -12.87 24.74
CA ALA A 162 -9.67 -13.31 25.69
C ALA A 162 -8.64 -12.24 26.06
N GLY A 163 -8.71 -11.05 25.43
CA GLY A 163 -7.75 -9.97 25.66
C GLY A 163 -6.38 -10.20 25.00
N VAL A 164 -6.29 -11.14 24.06
CA VAL A 164 -5.08 -11.38 23.25
C VAL A 164 -4.95 -10.33 22.15
N LEU A 165 -6.08 -9.84 21.63
CA LEU A 165 -6.17 -8.79 20.62
C LEU A 165 -6.94 -7.58 21.16
N ASP A 166 -6.50 -6.38 20.80
CA ASP A 166 -7.21 -5.13 21.06
C ASP A 166 -8.36 -4.90 20.07
N GLY A 167 -8.35 -5.57 18.94
CA GLY A 167 -9.38 -5.49 17.90
C GLY A 167 -9.22 -6.56 16.85
N CYS A 168 -10.33 -6.88 16.17
CA CYS A 168 -10.33 -7.81 15.05
C CYS A 168 -11.42 -7.44 14.03
N SER A 169 -11.26 -7.94 12.79
CA SER A 169 -12.34 -7.90 11.81
C SER A 169 -13.34 -9.04 12.10
N LEU A 170 -14.63 -8.71 12.06
CA LEU A 170 -15.70 -9.71 12.22
C LEU A 170 -16.02 -10.36 10.88
N THR A 171 -16.14 -11.68 10.89
CA THR A 171 -16.70 -12.46 9.79
C THR A 171 -18.23 -12.59 9.93
N ALA A 172 -18.93 -13.10 8.93
CA ALA A 172 -20.36 -13.35 9.04
C ALA A 172 -20.70 -14.27 10.24
N ALA A 173 -19.86 -15.29 10.49
CA ALA A 173 -20.04 -16.22 11.60
C ALA A 173 -19.82 -15.55 12.96
N SER A 174 -18.77 -14.74 13.11
CA SER A 174 -18.46 -14.07 14.37
C SER A 174 -19.35 -12.86 14.65
N LEU A 175 -19.95 -12.25 13.62
CA LEU A 175 -20.85 -11.11 13.75
C LEU A 175 -22.10 -11.45 14.57
N GLU A 176 -22.71 -12.62 14.35
CA GLU A 176 -23.88 -13.06 15.13
C GLU A 176 -23.54 -13.28 16.60
N ALA A 177 -22.39 -13.91 16.87
CA ALA A 177 -21.91 -14.11 18.23
C ALA A 177 -21.64 -12.76 18.92
N ALA A 178 -20.95 -11.84 18.24
CA ALA A 178 -20.65 -10.51 18.74
C ALA A 178 -21.93 -9.72 19.06
N ARG A 179 -22.95 -9.77 18.20
CA ARG A 179 -24.24 -9.10 18.45
C ARG A 179 -24.94 -9.62 19.70
N LYS A 180 -24.91 -10.93 19.94
CA LYS A 180 -25.55 -11.55 21.11
C LYS A 180 -24.82 -11.25 22.42
N GLU A 181 -23.48 -11.13 22.36
CA GLU A 181 -22.63 -11.05 23.55
C GLU A 181 -22.25 -9.61 23.92
N LEU A 182 -22.17 -8.68 22.94
CA LEU A 182 -21.68 -7.33 23.16
C LEU A 182 -22.77 -6.25 23.15
N THR A 183 -24.03 -6.62 22.92
CA THR A 183 -25.19 -5.69 22.95
C THR A 183 -25.97 -5.78 24.26
N GLY A 184 -25.34 -6.22 25.34
CA GLY A 184 -25.90 -6.23 26.69
C GLY A 184 -25.79 -4.90 27.40
#